data_5f32b5d5e1b34ad4fd1a2d44d08cfd17
#
_entry.id   5f32b5d5e1b34ad4fd1a2d44d08cfd17
#
_cell.length_a   1.000
_cell.length_b   1.000
_cell.length_c   1.000
_cell.angle_alpha   90.00
_cell.angle_beta   90.00
_cell.angle_gamma   90.00
#
_symmetry.space_group_name_H-M   'P 1'
#
loop_
_entity.id
_entity.type
_entity.pdbx_description
1 polymer ?
#
loop_
_entity_poly.entity_id
_entity_poly.type
_entity_poly.pdbx_seq_one_letter_code
_entity_poly.pdbx_strand_id
1 'polypeptide(L)'
;AAALAVMVTVFQTTIRQPYALQVQVDDKTVGYVANEEVFNSALEAVQQRINYSGAEQARFTVEPTYSVTVAHDVMDENDVADAILKTSSDQISEGTALYLDGELTAVCADGTGLQRYISSLLEPYENPDDPNTTVGFNKDVTLENGIYFNESFQEEAEVEQLLSGVQQAEKSYTVQNGDTIW
;
A
#
# COMPACT_ATOMS: atom_id res chain seq x y z
N ALA A 1 39.30 -49.41 8.08
CA ALA A 1 38.94 -48.79 6.76
C ALA A 1 37.43 -48.47 6.68
N ALA A 2 36.50 -49.35 7.07
CA ALA A 2 35.06 -49.14 6.99
C ALA A 2 34.58 -47.94 7.86
N ALA A 3 35.08 -47.81 9.10
CA ALA A 3 34.68 -46.71 10.00
C ALA A 3 35.10 -45.33 9.47
N LEU A 4 36.25 -45.23 8.80
CA LEU A 4 36.74 -43.98 8.22
C LEU A 4 35.92 -43.59 6.98
N ALA A 5 35.47 -44.57 6.16
CA ALA A 5 34.61 -44.34 5.02
C ALA A 5 33.21 -43.84 5.44
N VAL A 6 32.65 -44.41 6.53
CA VAL A 6 31.36 -43.96 7.10
C VAL A 6 31.48 -42.53 7.64
N MET A 7 32.58 -42.19 8.35
CA MET A 7 32.80 -40.83 8.86
C MET A 7 32.92 -39.81 7.73
N VAL A 8 33.65 -40.11 6.66
CA VAL A 8 33.77 -39.21 5.49
C VAL A 8 32.45 -39.04 4.78
N THR A 9 31.64 -40.10 4.65
CA THR A 9 30.32 -40.01 4.01
C THR A 9 29.35 -39.17 4.85
N VAL A 10 29.33 -39.37 6.18
CA VAL A 10 28.49 -38.54 7.07
C VAL A 10 28.90 -37.09 7.03
N PHE A 11 30.21 -36.79 7.05
CA PHE A 11 30.74 -35.44 6.95
C PHE A 11 30.38 -34.78 5.61
N GLN A 12 30.50 -35.51 4.48
CA GLN A 12 30.17 -34.99 3.16
C GLN A 12 28.65 -34.77 3.00
N THR A 13 27.80 -35.60 3.60
CA THR A 13 26.34 -35.39 3.53
C THR A 13 25.92 -34.22 4.40
N THR A 14 26.57 -33.99 5.54
CA THR A 14 26.26 -32.85 6.43
C THR A 14 26.67 -31.50 5.78
N ILE A 15 27.80 -31.46 5.06
CA ILE A 15 28.27 -30.25 4.36
C ILE A 15 27.43 -29.93 3.11
N ARG A 16 26.75 -30.91 2.55
CA ARG A 16 25.88 -30.73 1.35
C ARG A 16 24.43 -30.38 1.67
N GLN A 17 24.06 -30.24 2.93
CA GLN A 17 22.72 -29.80 3.28
C GLN A 17 22.58 -28.31 2.94
N PRO A 18 21.49 -27.92 2.27
CA PRO A 18 21.24 -26.52 1.98
C PRO A 18 20.87 -25.80 3.28
N TYR A 19 21.82 -25.06 3.82
CA TYR A 19 21.56 -24.18 4.95
C TYR A 19 20.87 -22.91 4.46
N ALA A 20 19.91 -22.46 5.23
CA ALA A 20 19.19 -21.22 5.02
C ALA A 20 19.02 -20.47 6.35
N LEU A 21 18.66 -19.21 6.28
CA LEU A 21 18.27 -18.41 7.42
C LEU A 21 16.73 -18.43 7.52
N GLN A 22 16.22 -18.95 8.62
CA GLN A 22 14.82 -18.71 9.00
C GLN A 22 14.72 -17.29 9.52
N VAL A 23 13.83 -16.51 8.96
CA VAL A 23 13.56 -15.13 9.35
C VAL A 23 12.25 -15.07 10.12
N GLN A 24 12.26 -14.37 11.25
CA GLN A 24 11.09 -14.08 12.05
C GLN A 24 11.01 -12.58 12.30
N VAL A 25 9.80 -12.03 12.27
CA VAL A 25 9.46 -10.66 12.62
C VAL A 25 8.31 -10.72 13.62
N ASP A 26 8.45 -10.09 14.77
CA ASP A 26 7.47 -10.09 15.86
C ASP A 26 6.99 -11.51 16.23
N ASP A 27 7.95 -12.44 16.41
CA ASP A 27 7.72 -13.86 16.70
C ASP A 27 6.95 -14.64 15.61
N LYS A 28 6.64 -14.02 14.48
CA LYS A 28 6.00 -14.68 13.32
C LYS A 28 7.06 -15.05 12.29
N THR A 29 7.03 -16.27 11.79
CA THR A 29 7.92 -16.71 10.72
C THR A 29 7.55 -16.08 9.40
N VAL A 30 8.47 -15.29 8.83
CA VAL A 30 8.35 -14.73 7.47
C VAL A 30 8.66 -15.79 6.44
N GLY A 31 9.77 -16.51 6.61
CA GLY A 31 10.17 -17.57 5.70
C GLY A 31 11.63 -17.96 5.84
N TYR A 32 12.18 -18.57 4.79
CA TYR A 32 13.57 -19.01 4.71
C TYR A 32 14.27 -18.28 3.56
N VAL A 33 15.43 -17.67 3.85
CA VAL A 33 16.21 -16.93 2.87
C VAL A 33 17.64 -17.48 2.77
N ALA A 34 18.31 -17.26 1.64
CA ALA A 34 19.69 -17.70 1.46
C ALA A 34 20.68 -16.93 2.34
N ASN A 35 20.42 -15.64 2.56
CA ASN A 35 21.24 -14.72 3.36
C ASN A 35 20.40 -13.51 3.80
N GLU A 36 20.97 -12.66 4.65
CA GLU A 36 20.29 -11.45 5.16
C GLU A 36 20.04 -10.40 4.09
N GLU A 37 20.81 -10.35 3.00
CA GLU A 37 20.66 -9.37 1.92
C GLU A 37 19.31 -9.53 1.24
N VAL A 38 18.82 -10.77 1.03
CA VAL A 38 17.50 -11.03 0.43
C VAL A 38 16.39 -10.39 1.27
N PHE A 39 16.45 -10.51 2.59
CA PHE A 39 15.48 -9.90 3.48
C PHE A 39 15.57 -8.37 3.46
N ASN A 40 16.78 -7.81 3.48
CA ASN A 40 16.98 -6.36 3.46
C ASN A 40 16.48 -5.75 2.14
N SER A 41 16.76 -6.38 0.99
CA SER A 41 16.24 -5.95 -0.31
C SER A 41 14.71 -6.01 -0.36
N ALA A 42 14.12 -7.09 0.17
CA ALA A 42 12.67 -7.24 0.27
C ALA A 42 12.05 -6.15 1.16
N LEU A 43 12.67 -5.81 2.29
CA LEU A 43 12.22 -4.74 3.17
C LEU A 43 12.28 -3.37 2.47
N GLU A 44 13.34 -3.09 1.71
CA GLU A 44 13.42 -1.88 0.89
C GLU A 44 12.32 -1.84 -0.18
N ALA A 45 12.03 -2.97 -0.84
CA ALA A 45 10.94 -3.06 -1.80
C ALA A 45 9.57 -2.82 -1.14
N VAL A 46 9.33 -3.34 0.06
CA VAL A 46 8.12 -3.04 0.85
C VAL A 46 8.02 -1.56 1.17
N GLN A 47 9.11 -0.93 1.65
CA GLN A 47 9.13 0.50 1.95
C GLN A 47 8.79 1.38 0.74
N GLN A 48 9.20 0.97 -0.47
CA GLN A 48 8.87 1.68 -1.71
C GLN A 48 7.40 1.53 -2.13
N ARG A 49 6.71 0.48 -1.69
CA ARG A 49 5.28 0.23 -1.97
C ARG A 49 4.35 0.98 -1.01
N ILE A 50 4.86 1.41 0.15
CA ILE A 50 4.05 2.13 1.15
C ILE A 50 3.93 3.60 0.74
N ASN A 51 2.69 4.08 0.66
CA ASN A 51 2.40 5.49 0.45
C ASN A 51 2.39 6.21 1.80
N TYR A 52 3.23 7.22 1.92
CA TYR A 52 3.37 8.01 3.14
C TYR A 52 2.46 9.24 3.10
N SER A 53 1.70 9.45 4.17
CA SER A 53 0.88 10.65 4.34
C SER A 53 1.63 11.68 5.19
N GLY A 54 1.97 12.83 4.59
CA GLY A 54 2.45 13.99 5.33
C GLY A 54 3.96 14.21 5.32
N ALA A 55 4.39 15.29 6.00
CA ALA A 55 5.77 15.78 6.01
C ALA A 55 6.73 14.93 6.86
N GLU A 56 6.23 14.12 7.77
CA GLU A 56 7.00 13.16 8.54
C GLU A 56 6.88 11.80 7.85
N GLN A 57 7.94 11.41 7.16
CA GLN A 57 8.07 10.06 6.62
C GLN A 57 8.29 9.10 7.79
N ALA A 58 7.19 8.63 8.39
CA ALA A 58 7.24 7.47 9.25
C ALA A 58 7.81 6.31 8.41
N ARG A 59 9.03 5.90 8.71
CA ARG A 59 9.68 4.82 7.97
C ARG A 59 9.17 3.50 8.53
N PHE A 60 8.59 2.68 7.67
CA PHE A 60 8.26 1.30 8.05
C PHE A 60 9.55 0.56 8.43
N THR A 61 9.62 0.06 9.64
CA THR A 61 10.77 -0.69 10.16
C THR A 61 10.30 -1.93 10.86
N VAL A 62 10.99 -3.03 10.61
CA VAL A 62 10.81 -4.29 11.33
C VAL A 62 12.17 -4.79 11.83
N GLU A 63 12.20 -5.43 12.98
CA GLU A 63 13.39 -6.03 13.55
C GLU A 63 13.36 -7.54 13.33
N PRO A 64 14.11 -8.06 12.32
CA PRO A 64 14.16 -9.48 12.06
C PRO A 64 15.05 -10.20 13.06
N THR A 65 14.68 -11.42 13.42
CA THR A 65 15.54 -12.39 14.06
C THR A 65 15.88 -13.53 13.11
N TYR A 66 17.13 -13.97 13.13
CA TYR A 66 17.62 -14.99 12.22
C TYR A 66 18.06 -16.24 12.97
N SER A 67 17.71 -17.40 12.45
CA SER A 67 18.22 -18.69 12.91
C SER A 67 18.67 -19.56 11.74
N VAL A 68 19.84 -20.17 11.86
CA VAL A 68 20.36 -21.07 10.83
C VAL A 68 19.61 -22.39 10.89
N THR A 69 19.10 -22.83 9.75
CA THR A 69 18.36 -24.09 9.62
C THR A 69 18.70 -24.78 8.29
N VAL A 70 18.19 -25.98 8.11
CA VAL A 70 18.22 -26.69 6.84
C VAL A 70 16.89 -26.48 6.16
N ALA A 71 16.90 -25.84 5.00
CA ALA A 71 15.69 -25.63 4.19
C ALA A 71 16.01 -25.86 2.71
N HIS A 72 15.06 -26.47 2.01
CA HIS A 72 15.18 -26.75 0.58
C HIS A 72 14.50 -25.66 -0.28
N ASP A 73 13.47 -25.01 0.27
CA ASP A 73 12.71 -23.97 -0.39
C ASP A 73 13.06 -22.62 0.23
N VAL A 74 14.00 -21.94 -0.44
CA VAL A 74 14.42 -20.57 -0.08
C VAL A 74 13.60 -19.60 -0.91
N MET A 75 13.06 -18.58 -0.24
CA MET A 75 12.25 -17.53 -0.83
C MET A 75 13.16 -16.53 -1.57
N ASP A 76 12.65 -16.00 -2.66
CA ASP A 76 13.26 -14.85 -3.33
C ASP A 76 12.80 -13.52 -2.68
N GLU A 77 13.33 -12.41 -3.19
CA GLU A 77 13.03 -11.06 -2.69
C GLU A 77 11.54 -10.72 -2.72
N ASN A 78 10.83 -11.10 -3.80
CA ASN A 78 9.40 -10.80 -3.95
C ASN A 78 8.54 -11.61 -2.99
N ASP A 79 8.83 -12.91 -2.87
CA ASP A 79 8.14 -13.80 -1.94
C ASP A 79 8.32 -13.33 -0.49
N VAL A 80 9.53 -12.87 -0.13
CA VAL A 80 9.83 -12.32 1.19
C VAL A 80 9.10 -10.99 1.40
N ALA A 81 9.05 -10.10 0.40
CA ALA A 81 8.32 -8.84 0.48
C ALA A 81 6.83 -9.07 0.73
N ASP A 82 6.21 -10.00 0.00
CA ASP A 82 4.80 -10.36 0.19
C ASP A 82 4.56 -11.00 1.57
N ALA A 83 5.50 -11.80 2.06
CA ALA A 83 5.44 -12.36 3.41
C ALA A 83 5.58 -11.29 4.50
N ILE A 84 6.45 -10.29 4.32
CA ILE A 84 6.58 -9.14 5.22
C ILE A 84 5.26 -8.36 5.28
N LEU A 85 4.66 -8.01 4.15
CA LEU A 85 3.37 -7.31 4.09
C LEU A 85 2.28 -8.08 4.85
N LYS A 86 2.19 -9.38 4.62
CA LYS A 86 1.22 -10.24 5.30
C LYS A 86 1.46 -10.35 6.80
N THR A 87 2.71 -10.40 7.22
CA THR A 87 3.10 -10.54 8.63
C THR A 87 2.88 -9.25 9.41
N SER A 88 3.04 -8.09 8.73
CA SER A 88 2.92 -6.75 9.30
C SER A 88 1.52 -6.11 9.09
N SER A 89 0.49 -6.93 8.89
CA SER A 89 -0.89 -6.46 8.69
C SER A 89 -1.49 -5.69 9.88
N ASP A 90 -0.84 -5.71 11.01
CA ASP A 90 -1.14 -4.90 12.19
C ASP A 90 -0.60 -3.47 12.10
N GLN A 91 0.35 -3.19 11.21
CA GLN A 91 0.96 -1.87 11.01
C GLN A 91 0.55 -1.22 9.68
N ILE A 92 0.44 -2.02 8.62
CA ILE A 92 0.16 -1.57 7.25
C ILE A 92 -0.92 -2.44 6.61
N SER A 93 -1.76 -1.82 5.78
CA SER A 93 -2.83 -2.51 5.04
C SER A 93 -3.05 -1.88 3.67
N GLU A 94 -3.67 -2.66 2.79
CA GLU A 94 -4.18 -2.13 1.52
C GLU A 94 -5.40 -1.24 1.77
N GLY A 95 -5.49 -0.13 1.02
CA GLY A 95 -6.58 0.82 1.12
C GLY A 95 -6.68 1.70 -0.12
N THR A 96 -7.68 2.56 -0.13
CA THR A 96 -7.89 3.58 -1.15
C THR A 96 -7.73 4.96 -0.53
N ALA A 97 -6.80 5.73 -1.07
CA ALA A 97 -6.59 7.11 -0.66
C ALA A 97 -7.37 8.09 -1.53
N LEU A 98 -7.88 9.12 -0.90
CA LEU A 98 -8.45 10.31 -1.52
C LEU A 98 -7.39 11.40 -1.58
N TYR A 99 -7.10 11.87 -2.77
CA TYR A 99 -6.26 13.03 -3.01
C TYR A 99 -7.11 14.21 -3.48
N LEU A 100 -6.86 15.38 -2.89
CA LEU A 100 -7.45 16.65 -3.31
C LEU A 100 -6.30 17.58 -3.75
N ASP A 101 -6.29 17.98 -5.03
CA ASP A 101 -5.21 18.77 -5.66
C ASP A 101 -3.81 18.12 -5.50
N GLY A 102 -3.76 16.78 -5.53
CA GLY A 102 -2.54 16.00 -5.34
C GLY A 102 -2.07 15.85 -3.88
N GLU A 103 -2.83 16.36 -2.91
CA GLU A 103 -2.55 16.20 -1.48
C GLU A 103 -3.37 15.04 -0.90
N LEU A 104 -2.70 14.11 -0.22
CA LEU A 104 -3.36 13.00 0.46
C LEU A 104 -4.26 13.56 1.58
N THR A 105 -5.56 13.35 1.46
CA THR A 105 -6.56 13.93 2.36
C THR A 105 -7.12 12.89 3.33
N ALA A 106 -7.37 11.66 2.85
CA ALA A 106 -7.94 10.58 3.65
C ALA A 106 -7.57 9.21 3.06
N VAL A 107 -7.62 8.17 3.87
CA VAL A 107 -7.45 6.77 3.45
C VAL A 107 -8.63 5.95 3.99
N CYS A 108 -9.25 5.15 3.15
CA CYS A 108 -10.33 4.22 3.50
C CYS A 108 -9.96 2.78 3.16
N ALA A 109 -10.50 1.83 3.90
CA ALA A 109 -10.30 0.41 3.63
C ALA A 109 -10.96 -0.04 2.31
N ASP A 110 -12.13 0.53 1.97
CA ASP A 110 -12.84 0.27 0.72
C ASP A 110 -13.15 1.58 0.00
N GLY A 111 -12.57 1.76 -1.17
CA GLY A 111 -12.81 2.94 -2.01
C GLY A 111 -14.09 2.90 -2.83
N THR A 112 -14.79 1.76 -2.88
CA THR A 112 -15.98 1.58 -3.73
C THR A 112 -17.15 2.46 -3.26
N GLY A 113 -17.35 2.54 -1.95
CA GLY A 113 -18.36 3.41 -1.35
C GLY A 113 -18.02 4.87 -1.58
N LEU A 114 -16.78 5.25 -1.31
CA LEU A 114 -16.28 6.60 -1.52
C LEU A 114 -16.40 7.06 -2.98
N GLN A 115 -16.09 6.20 -3.95
CA GLN A 115 -16.27 6.51 -5.37
C GLN A 115 -17.72 6.75 -5.72
N ARG A 116 -18.65 5.93 -5.20
CA ARG A 116 -20.10 6.14 -5.40
C ARG A 116 -20.57 7.44 -4.78
N TYR A 117 -20.11 7.74 -3.57
CA TYR A 117 -20.43 8.99 -2.90
C TYR A 117 -19.96 10.20 -3.71
N ILE A 118 -18.69 10.21 -4.15
CA ILE A 118 -18.12 11.28 -4.99
C ILE A 118 -18.94 11.47 -6.27
N SER A 119 -19.34 10.38 -6.94
CA SER A 119 -20.20 10.46 -8.12
C SER A 119 -21.58 11.05 -7.78
N SER A 120 -22.18 10.66 -6.67
CA SER A 120 -23.49 11.15 -6.24
C SER A 120 -23.52 12.66 -5.94
N LEU A 121 -22.36 13.25 -5.58
CA LEU A 121 -22.24 14.70 -5.38
C LEU A 121 -22.37 15.49 -6.69
N LEU A 122 -22.07 14.89 -7.83
CA LEU A 122 -22.15 15.53 -9.15
C LEU A 122 -23.52 15.33 -9.82
N GLU A 123 -24.21 14.22 -9.55
CA GLU A 123 -25.53 13.89 -10.15
C GLU A 123 -26.56 15.02 -10.13
N PRO A 124 -26.75 15.79 -9.03
CA PRO A 124 -27.75 16.87 -8.99
C PRO A 124 -27.48 18.02 -9.97
N TYR A 125 -26.21 18.13 -10.43
CA TYR A 125 -25.76 19.21 -11.32
C TYR A 125 -25.68 18.76 -12.78
N GLU A 126 -25.82 17.48 -13.05
CA GLU A 126 -25.80 16.93 -14.41
C GLU A 126 -27.12 17.33 -15.13
N ASN A 127 -26.97 17.85 -16.34
CA ASN A 127 -28.13 18.15 -17.19
C ASN A 127 -28.09 17.24 -18.43
N PRO A 128 -28.86 16.14 -18.44
CA PRO A 128 -28.85 15.20 -19.56
C PRO A 128 -29.42 15.81 -20.86
N ASP A 129 -30.14 16.92 -20.79
CA ASP A 129 -30.71 17.60 -21.95
C ASP A 129 -29.77 18.62 -22.61
N ASP A 130 -28.63 18.93 -21.94
CA ASP A 130 -27.60 19.83 -22.47
C ASP A 130 -26.23 19.13 -22.59
N PRO A 131 -25.90 18.67 -23.80
CA PRO A 131 -24.63 17.97 -24.02
C PRO A 131 -23.36 18.85 -23.86
N ASN A 132 -23.53 20.19 -23.72
CA ASN A 132 -22.41 21.11 -23.52
C ASN A 132 -22.15 21.41 -22.03
N THR A 133 -23.01 20.93 -21.14
CA THR A 133 -22.80 21.08 -19.70
C THR A 133 -21.73 20.09 -19.23
N THR A 134 -20.66 20.61 -18.63
CA THR A 134 -19.63 19.80 -17.98
C THR A 134 -19.70 20.05 -16.49
N VAL A 135 -19.91 18.99 -15.72
CA VAL A 135 -19.97 19.03 -14.26
C VAL A 135 -18.67 18.43 -13.70
N GLY A 136 -18.12 19.05 -12.69
CA GLY A 136 -16.88 18.59 -12.04
C GLY A 136 -16.63 19.33 -10.73
N PHE A 137 -15.63 18.89 -10.02
CA PHE A 137 -15.17 19.55 -8.81
C PHE A 137 -14.25 20.72 -9.14
N ASN A 138 -14.21 21.71 -8.25
CA ASN A 138 -13.23 22.81 -8.35
C ASN A 138 -11.80 22.37 -8.03
N LYS A 139 -11.66 21.25 -7.35
CA LYS A 139 -10.40 20.60 -7.00
C LYS A 139 -10.21 19.35 -7.83
N ASP A 140 -8.97 19.00 -8.10
CA ASP A 140 -8.65 17.68 -8.65
C ASP A 140 -8.90 16.63 -7.57
N VAL A 141 -9.81 15.70 -7.85
CA VAL A 141 -10.25 14.64 -6.94
C VAL A 141 -9.82 13.31 -7.53
N THR A 142 -8.83 12.67 -6.92
CA THR A 142 -8.35 11.36 -7.37
C THR A 142 -8.41 10.33 -6.27
N LEU A 143 -8.67 9.07 -6.66
CA LEU A 143 -8.64 7.91 -5.78
C LEU A 143 -7.51 6.98 -6.21
N GLU A 144 -6.65 6.61 -5.29
CA GLU A 144 -5.51 5.73 -5.56
C GLU A 144 -5.48 4.55 -4.57
N ASN A 145 -5.43 3.34 -5.12
CA ASN A 145 -5.23 2.14 -4.31
C ASN A 145 -3.74 1.98 -3.98
N GLY A 146 -3.44 1.62 -2.75
CA GLY A 146 -2.07 1.44 -2.31
C GLY A 146 -1.97 0.78 -0.94
N ILE A 147 -0.75 0.77 -0.39
CA ILE A 147 -0.46 0.30 0.96
C ILE A 147 -0.22 1.53 1.83
N TYR A 148 -0.92 1.58 2.96
CA TYR A 148 -0.90 2.71 3.89
C TYR A 148 -0.71 2.21 5.32
N PHE A 149 -0.21 3.08 6.22
CA PHE A 149 -0.21 2.78 7.64
C PHE A 149 -1.62 2.69 8.19
N ASN A 150 -1.88 1.71 9.06
CA ASN A 150 -3.22 1.49 9.64
C ASN A 150 -3.76 2.71 10.39
N GLU A 151 -2.86 3.52 10.99
CA GLU A 151 -3.23 4.77 11.66
C GLU A 151 -3.73 5.87 10.73
N SER A 152 -3.50 5.74 9.42
CA SER A 152 -3.97 6.70 8.39
C SER A 152 -5.41 6.42 7.95
N PHE A 153 -5.97 5.26 8.31
CA PHE A 153 -7.31 4.87 7.89
C PHE A 153 -8.38 5.63 8.66
N GLN A 154 -9.38 6.08 7.94
CA GLN A 154 -10.57 6.76 8.44
C GLN A 154 -11.82 5.99 8.03
N GLU A 155 -12.88 6.15 8.81
CA GLU A 155 -14.19 5.61 8.46
C GLU A 155 -14.76 6.35 7.24
N GLU A 156 -15.39 5.61 6.33
CA GLU A 156 -15.97 6.17 5.09
C GLU A 156 -16.91 7.35 5.38
N ALA A 157 -17.73 7.24 6.43
CA ALA A 157 -18.67 8.30 6.83
C ALA A 157 -17.97 9.60 7.27
N GLU A 158 -16.76 9.52 7.84
CA GLU A 158 -15.98 10.71 8.22
C GLU A 158 -15.44 11.41 6.98
N VAL A 159 -14.99 10.64 5.99
CA VAL A 159 -14.51 11.17 4.71
C VAL A 159 -15.64 11.78 3.91
N GLU A 160 -16.84 11.17 3.88
CA GLU A 160 -18.05 11.73 3.26
C GLU A 160 -18.42 13.06 3.92
N GLN A 161 -18.37 13.15 5.24
CA GLN A 161 -18.63 14.38 5.97
C GLN A 161 -17.62 15.48 5.63
N LEU A 162 -16.35 15.14 5.51
CA LEU A 162 -15.29 16.05 5.09
C LEU A 162 -15.57 16.60 3.69
N LEU A 163 -15.91 15.75 2.72
CA LEU A 163 -16.25 16.15 1.35
C LEU A 163 -17.50 17.02 1.30
N SER A 164 -18.53 16.74 2.09
CA SER A 164 -19.75 17.53 2.15
C SER A 164 -19.52 18.95 2.67
N GLY A 165 -18.55 19.16 3.54
CA GLY A 165 -18.16 20.46 4.08
C GLY A 165 -17.39 21.36 3.11
N VAL A 166 -16.91 20.84 1.98
CA VAL A 166 -16.11 21.56 0.96
C VAL A 166 -16.96 22.13 -0.17
N GLN A 167 -18.29 22.03 -0.10
CA GLN A 167 -19.18 22.56 -1.15
C GLN A 167 -19.06 24.08 -1.30
N GLN A 168 -18.65 24.54 -2.46
CA GLN A 168 -18.72 25.96 -2.82
C GLN A 168 -20.07 26.27 -3.49
N ALA A 169 -20.63 27.45 -3.16
CA ALA A 169 -21.85 27.92 -3.81
C ALA A 169 -21.66 28.03 -5.33
N GLU A 170 -22.71 27.66 -6.07
CA GLU A 170 -22.80 27.79 -7.53
C GLU A 170 -22.47 29.24 -7.96
N LYS A 171 -21.53 29.38 -8.92
CA LYS A 171 -21.24 30.64 -9.57
C LYS A 171 -21.86 30.62 -10.94
N SER A 172 -23.03 31.25 -11.09
CA SER A 172 -23.64 31.48 -12.39
C SER A 172 -23.19 32.82 -12.98
N TYR A 173 -22.76 32.81 -14.23
CA TYR A 173 -22.47 34.03 -14.98
C TYR A 173 -23.46 34.16 -16.16
N THR A 174 -24.18 35.26 -16.18
CA THR A 174 -25.06 35.54 -17.32
C THR A 174 -24.26 36.29 -18.37
N VAL A 175 -24.02 35.65 -19.51
CA VAL A 175 -23.34 36.26 -20.65
C VAL A 175 -24.06 37.48 -21.11
N GLN A 176 -23.37 38.62 -21.19
CA GLN A 176 -23.91 39.88 -21.69
C GLN A 176 -23.44 40.16 -23.13
N ASN A 177 -24.21 40.99 -23.83
CA ASN A 177 -23.86 41.32 -25.21
C ASN A 177 -22.53 42.11 -25.26
N GLY A 178 -21.50 41.48 -25.79
CA GLY A 178 -20.12 41.99 -25.83
C GLY A 178 -19.11 41.15 -25.11
N ASP A 179 -19.52 40.09 -24.39
CA ASP A 179 -18.60 39.17 -23.78
C ASP A 179 -17.93 38.31 -24.85
N THR A 180 -16.62 38.20 -24.74
CA THR A 180 -15.81 37.31 -25.58
C THR A 180 -15.33 36.12 -24.72
N ILE A 181 -15.54 34.93 -25.25
CA ILE A 181 -15.02 33.70 -24.66
C ILE A 181 -13.51 33.61 -25.01
N TRP A 182 -12.65 33.73 -24.02
CA TRP A 182 -11.21 33.52 -24.16
C TRP A 182 -10.84 32.27 -23.40
#